data_4f2270d5c0c74dcc51dc232320f9c4bf
#
_entry.id   4f2270d5c0c74dcc51dc232320f9c4bf
#
_cell.length_a   1.000
_cell.length_b   1.000
_cell.length_c   1.000
_cell.angle_alpha   90.00
_cell.angle_beta   90.00
_cell.angle_gamma   90.00
#
_symmetry.space_group_name_H-M   'P 1'
#
loop_
_entity.id
_entity.type
_entity.pdbx_description
1 polymer ?
#
loop_
_entity_poly.entity_id
_entity_poly.type
_entity_poly.pdbx_seq_one_letter_code
_entity_poly.pdbx_strand_id
1 'polypeptide(L)'
;MNGLLASLSFLLFISLPYFIPVYGGPAVLVCGACALVVCFFIKRSELHQEFLLQVFVSALLVRVVLAVAIFVLRLQGFFGGDALTYDQQGYLLSLVWQGQIGFEEFSRTRLENFLGMPYLVAAIYTIAGRNMLAVQFFNAVLGAATAPVVYICTQRIFQNVRAARLAALLVAFYPSLVLWSSQALKDAPIVFLLTVTMLTTLKLGEKFNAKYLVALVFSLFGLLSLRFYVFYIMMVAVGAGFIIGMRRITAQSFARQMLLVVVIGLGLTYLGVLRTASVQFEDFGNLERVQRSRMDLAQSAESGFGQDVDVSTTTGALSVIPVGMVYLLFAPFPWQMANLRQSITLPEMMLWWASFPLLVLGGWFTLKYRLRQALPILLFTTMLTLAYSIFQGNVGTAYRQRSQLLIFYFIFVAVGFVLVRERREDRLMEAQAARKLEINKRRVPSTSNEAQPAASVAGQATGMAKRG
;
A
#
# COMPACT_ATOMS: atom_id res chain seq x y z
N MET A 1 -17.44 -4.66 -17.13
CA MET A 1 -16.44 -3.62 -17.52
C MET A 1 -17.13 -2.65 -18.46
N ASN A 2 -17.01 -1.34 -18.24
CA ASN A 2 -17.67 -0.35 -19.10
C ASN A 2 -17.09 -0.42 -20.51
N GLY A 3 -17.94 -0.37 -21.54
CA GLY A 3 -17.52 -0.44 -22.95
C GLY A 3 -16.43 0.58 -23.29
N LEU A 4 -16.51 1.79 -22.72
CA LEU A 4 -15.50 2.84 -22.86
C LEU A 4 -14.09 2.40 -22.41
N LEU A 5 -13.96 1.76 -21.23
CA LEU A 5 -12.65 1.28 -20.75
C LEU A 5 -12.09 0.16 -21.63
N ALA A 6 -12.97 -0.71 -22.13
CA ALA A 6 -12.56 -1.75 -23.08
C ALA A 6 -12.08 -1.16 -24.40
N SER A 7 -12.83 -0.19 -24.95
CA SER A 7 -12.45 0.49 -26.20
C SER A 7 -11.15 1.28 -26.07
N LEU A 8 -10.97 2.04 -24.96
CA LEU A 8 -9.73 2.78 -24.70
C LEU A 8 -8.54 1.84 -24.55
N SER A 9 -8.69 0.71 -23.84
CA SER A 9 -7.64 -0.31 -23.70
C SER A 9 -7.28 -0.87 -25.06
N PHE A 10 -8.26 -1.25 -25.85
CA PHE A 10 -8.05 -1.83 -27.19
C PHE A 10 -7.34 -0.84 -28.13
N LEU A 11 -7.81 0.39 -28.20
CA LEU A 11 -7.18 1.44 -29.01
C LEU A 11 -5.72 1.70 -28.59
N LEU A 12 -5.47 1.83 -27.28
CA LEU A 12 -4.13 2.07 -26.77
C LEU A 12 -3.19 0.90 -27.11
N PHE A 13 -3.61 -0.34 -26.87
CA PHE A 13 -2.77 -1.50 -27.11
C PHE A 13 -2.52 -1.81 -28.60
N ILE A 14 -3.43 -1.43 -29.50
CA ILE A 14 -3.20 -1.55 -30.94
C ILE A 14 -2.32 -0.40 -31.45
N SER A 15 -2.50 0.81 -30.94
CA SER A 15 -1.73 1.98 -31.40
C SER A 15 -0.25 1.90 -31.02
N LEU A 16 0.09 1.34 -29.85
CA LEU A 16 1.47 1.28 -29.35
C LEU A 16 2.45 0.55 -30.29
N PRO A 17 2.18 -0.66 -30.83
CA PRO A 17 3.05 -1.29 -31.80
C PRO A 17 3.22 -0.49 -33.09
N TYR A 18 2.22 0.30 -33.48
CA TYR A 18 2.28 1.16 -34.65
C TYR A 18 3.18 2.39 -34.42
N PHE A 19 3.01 3.10 -33.30
CA PHE A 19 3.79 4.29 -33.00
C PHE A 19 5.20 4.00 -32.46
N ILE A 20 5.41 2.84 -31.84
CA ILE A 20 6.70 2.40 -31.27
C ILE A 20 7.03 1.00 -31.80
N PRO A 21 7.38 0.84 -33.10
CA PRO A 21 7.40 -0.47 -33.77
C PRO A 21 8.32 -1.51 -33.09
N VAL A 22 9.52 -1.09 -32.63
CA VAL A 22 10.53 -2.00 -32.06
C VAL A 22 10.18 -2.42 -30.64
N TYR A 23 9.67 -1.49 -29.82
CA TYR A 23 9.48 -1.70 -28.39
C TYR A 23 8.02 -1.96 -27.99
N GLY A 24 7.07 -1.39 -28.73
CA GLY A 24 5.65 -1.41 -28.38
C GLY A 24 5.02 -2.80 -28.41
N GLY A 25 5.29 -3.59 -29.43
CA GLY A 25 4.74 -4.95 -29.57
C GLY A 25 5.10 -5.88 -28.39
N PRO A 26 6.38 -6.12 -28.12
CA PRO A 26 6.80 -6.94 -26.98
C PRO A 26 6.33 -6.38 -25.62
N ALA A 27 6.33 -5.04 -25.44
CA ALA A 27 5.85 -4.43 -24.22
C ALA A 27 4.34 -4.68 -24.00
N VAL A 28 3.52 -4.56 -25.04
CA VAL A 28 2.09 -4.85 -25.02
C VAL A 28 1.83 -6.33 -24.69
N LEU A 29 2.61 -7.25 -25.25
CA LEU A 29 2.47 -8.69 -24.95
C LEU A 29 2.77 -8.98 -23.47
N VAL A 30 3.86 -8.45 -22.92
CA VAL A 30 4.21 -8.60 -21.49
C VAL A 30 3.10 -8.00 -20.61
N CYS A 31 2.66 -6.78 -20.93
CA CYS A 31 1.57 -6.12 -20.21
C CYS A 31 0.29 -6.93 -20.22
N GLY A 32 -0.13 -7.37 -21.40
CA GLY A 32 -1.36 -8.15 -21.62
C GLY A 32 -1.34 -9.48 -20.88
N ALA A 33 -0.24 -10.22 -20.98
CA ALA A 33 -0.07 -11.50 -20.28
C ALA A 33 -0.17 -11.32 -18.75
N CYS A 34 0.56 -10.35 -18.19
CA CYS A 34 0.49 -10.05 -16.76
C CYS A 34 -0.88 -9.53 -16.32
N ALA A 35 -1.51 -8.65 -17.12
CA ALA A 35 -2.85 -8.12 -16.83
C ALA A 35 -3.92 -9.22 -16.83
N LEU A 36 -3.83 -10.18 -17.76
CA LEU A 36 -4.73 -11.34 -17.79
C LEU A 36 -4.63 -12.19 -16.53
N VAL A 37 -3.40 -12.42 -16.03
CA VAL A 37 -3.19 -13.12 -14.75
C VAL A 37 -3.87 -12.38 -13.60
N VAL A 38 -3.71 -11.06 -13.50
CA VAL A 38 -4.37 -10.25 -12.47
C VAL A 38 -5.89 -10.31 -12.62
N CYS A 39 -6.42 -10.15 -13.83
CA CYS A 39 -7.86 -10.26 -14.10
C CYS A 39 -8.43 -11.64 -13.70
N PHE A 40 -7.69 -12.72 -13.96
CA PHE A 40 -8.07 -14.06 -13.54
C PHE A 40 -8.20 -14.16 -12.01
N PHE A 41 -7.24 -13.62 -11.25
CA PHE A 41 -7.33 -13.60 -9.78
C PHE A 41 -8.46 -12.70 -9.27
N ILE A 42 -8.71 -11.55 -9.91
CA ILE A 42 -9.83 -10.66 -9.55
C ILE A 42 -11.17 -11.39 -9.80
N LYS A 43 -11.33 -12.08 -10.93
CA LYS A 43 -12.55 -12.85 -11.25
C LYS A 43 -12.78 -14.04 -10.31
N ARG A 44 -11.73 -14.55 -9.67
CA ARG A 44 -11.84 -15.58 -8.63
C ARG A 44 -12.12 -15.02 -7.24
N SER A 45 -12.06 -13.71 -7.06
CA SER A 45 -12.43 -13.09 -5.79
C SER A 45 -13.94 -13.04 -5.67
N GLU A 46 -14.48 -13.33 -4.49
CA GLU A 46 -15.94 -13.28 -4.22
C GLU A 46 -16.44 -11.85 -3.96
N LEU A 47 -15.54 -10.86 -3.97
CA LEU A 47 -15.82 -9.48 -3.54
C LEU A 47 -15.85 -8.53 -4.74
N HIS A 48 -17.01 -7.91 -5.02
CA HIS A 48 -17.20 -6.75 -5.91
C HIS A 48 -16.31 -6.75 -7.19
N GLN A 49 -16.30 -7.86 -7.92
CA GLN A 49 -15.43 -8.13 -9.08
C GLN A 49 -15.45 -7.00 -10.11
N GLU A 50 -16.62 -6.47 -10.43
CA GLU A 50 -16.76 -5.41 -11.42
C GLU A 50 -16.02 -4.13 -11.01
N PHE A 51 -16.17 -3.69 -9.75
CA PHE A 51 -15.45 -2.54 -9.23
C PHE A 51 -13.94 -2.77 -9.25
N LEU A 52 -13.48 -3.95 -8.82
CA LEU A 52 -12.05 -4.27 -8.79
C LEU A 52 -11.44 -4.31 -10.18
N LEU A 53 -12.16 -4.87 -11.17
CA LEU A 53 -11.72 -4.86 -12.58
C LEU A 53 -11.68 -3.44 -13.15
N GLN A 54 -12.70 -2.61 -12.88
CA GLN A 54 -12.72 -1.22 -13.32
C GLN A 54 -11.56 -0.42 -12.75
N VAL A 55 -11.31 -0.53 -11.43
CA VAL A 55 -10.19 0.15 -10.77
C VAL A 55 -8.86 -0.33 -11.31
N PHE A 56 -8.68 -1.65 -11.47
CA PHE A 56 -7.45 -2.22 -12.01
C PHE A 56 -7.16 -1.72 -13.43
N VAL A 57 -8.14 -1.84 -14.34
CA VAL A 57 -7.95 -1.46 -15.75
C VAL A 57 -7.74 0.05 -15.89
N SER A 58 -8.52 0.89 -15.20
CA SER A 58 -8.34 2.33 -15.25
C SER A 58 -6.99 2.77 -14.66
N ALA A 59 -6.57 2.17 -13.54
CA ALA A 59 -5.26 2.42 -12.95
C ALA A 59 -4.11 1.97 -13.87
N LEU A 60 -4.27 0.86 -14.57
CA LEU A 60 -3.31 0.35 -15.55
C LEU A 60 -3.17 1.30 -16.74
N LEU A 61 -4.30 1.75 -17.31
CA LEU A 61 -4.29 2.67 -18.45
C LEU A 61 -3.54 3.97 -18.13
N VAL A 62 -3.82 4.58 -16.99
CA VAL A 62 -3.12 5.80 -16.55
C VAL A 62 -1.61 5.57 -16.46
N ARG A 63 -1.19 4.43 -15.88
CA ARG A 63 0.23 4.07 -15.74
C ARG A 63 0.90 3.78 -17.08
N VAL A 64 0.22 3.08 -17.97
CA VAL A 64 0.73 2.79 -19.33
C VAL A 64 0.92 4.09 -20.12
N VAL A 65 -0.05 5.00 -20.09
CA VAL A 65 0.08 6.31 -20.75
C VAL A 65 1.27 7.09 -20.19
N LEU A 66 1.42 7.14 -18.86
CA LEU A 66 2.56 7.82 -18.23
C LEU A 66 3.90 7.10 -18.54
N ALA A 67 3.93 5.78 -18.56
CA ALA A 67 5.13 5.01 -18.91
C ALA A 67 5.57 5.27 -20.34
N VAL A 68 4.63 5.34 -21.29
CA VAL A 68 4.90 5.73 -22.69
C VAL A 68 5.45 7.15 -22.76
N ALA A 69 4.83 8.09 -22.05
CA ALA A 69 5.31 9.48 -22.02
C ALA A 69 6.74 9.58 -21.47
N ILE A 70 7.04 8.89 -20.35
CA ILE A 70 8.40 8.84 -19.77
C ILE A 70 9.39 8.20 -20.75
N PHE A 71 9.00 7.13 -21.46
CA PHE A 71 9.85 6.44 -22.41
C PHE A 71 10.15 7.28 -23.63
N VAL A 72 9.12 7.83 -24.28
CA VAL A 72 9.24 8.61 -25.54
C VAL A 72 10.00 9.93 -25.31
N LEU A 73 9.69 10.62 -24.19
CA LEU A 73 10.33 11.88 -23.82
C LEU A 73 11.69 11.69 -23.12
N ARG A 74 12.15 10.44 -22.95
CA ARG A 74 13.42 10.10 -22.29
C ARG A 74 13.60 10.70 -20.89
N LEU A 75 12.51 10.74 -20.11
CA LEU A 75 12.48 11.35 -18.77
C LEU A 75 13.04 10.47 -17.65
N GLN A 76 13.59 9.28 -17.95
CA GLN A 76 14.13 8.36 -16.94
C GLN A 76 15.22 9.01 -16.07
N GLY A 77 16.13 9.75 -16.70
CA GLY A 77 17.18 10.49 -15.98
C GLY A 77 16.64 11.67 -15.15
N PHE A 78 15.51 12.26 -15.56
CA PHE A 78 14.88 13.34 -14.82
C PHE A 78 14.28 12.87 -13.50
N PHE A 79 13.65 11.69 -13.45
CA PHE A 79 13.03 11.16 -12.24
C PHE A 79 13.98 10.32 -11.36
N GLY A 80 15.19 10.00 -11.81
CA GLY A 80 16.21 9.25 -11.09
C GLY A 80 16.90 8.21 -11.98
N GLY A 81 18.24 8.19 -11.96
CA GLY A 81 19.06 7.36 -12.85
C GLY A 81 18.99 5.84 -12.59
N ASP A 82 18.41 5.39 -11.47
CA ASP A 82 18.34 3.96 -11.09
C ASP A 82 17.73 3.09 -12.22
N ALA A 83 16.73 3.61 -12.95
CA ALA A 83 16.10 2.87 -14.04
C ALA A 83 17.07 2.53 -15.17
N LEU A 84 18.01 3.42 -15.48
CA LEU A 84 19.06 3.21 -16.48
C LEU A 84 20.09 2.18 -15.99
N THR A 85 20.42 2.24 -14.70
CA THR A 85 21.31 1.28 -14.05
C THR A 85 20.72 -0.13 -14.11
N TYR A 86 19.42 -0.28 -13.75
CA TYR A 86 18.74 -1.58 -13.82
C TYR A 86 18.58 -2.08 -15.25
N ASP A 87 18.36 -1.21 -16.24
CA ASP A 87 18.36 -1.57 -17.67
C ASP A 87 19.68 -2.18 -18.09
N GLN A 88 20.81 -1.50 -17.79
CA GLN A 88 22.12 -1.97 -18.17
C GLN A 88 22.49 -3.29 -17.47
N GLN A 89 22.28 -3.37 -16.15
CA GLN A 89 22.58 -4.58 -15.38
C GLN A 89 21.73 -5.77 -15.81
N GLY A 90 20.42 -5.54 -15.99
CA GLY A 90 19.50 -6.58 -16.43
C GLY A 90 19.81 -7.06 -17.86
N TYR A 91 20.24 -6.16 -18.73
CA TYR A 91 20.68 -6.54 -20.08
C TYR A 91 21.93 -7.43 -20.03
N LEU A 92 22.97 -7.03 -19.32
CA LEU A 92 24.18 -7.85 -19.17
C LEU A 92 23.86 -9.23 -18.59
N LEU A 93 23.02 -9.28 -17.56
CA LEU A 93 22.61 -10.55 -16.97
C LEU A 93 21.78 -11.41 -17.93
N SER A 94 20.97 -10.82 -18.79
CA SER A 94 20.24 -11.56 -19.84
C SER A 94 21.17 -12.18 -20.88
N LEU A 95 22.29 -11.51 -21.21
CA LEU A 95 23.33 -12.06 -22.10
C LEU A 95 24.07 -13.26 -21.45
N VAL A 96 24.30 -13.19 -20.12
CA VAL A 96 24.85 -14.34 -19.38
C VAL A 96 23.89 -15.53 -19.45
N TRP A 97 22.61 -15.35 -19.25
CA TRP A 97 21.59 -16.41 -19.30
C TRP A 97 21.45 -17.02 -20.70
N GLN A 98 21.73 -16.23 -21.76
CA GLN A 98 21.72 -16.67 -23.13
C GLN A 98 23.08 -17.31 -23.56
N GLY A 99 24.06 -17.34 -22.65
CA GLY A 99 25.40 -17.90 -22.94
C GLY A 99 26.27 -17.04 -23.87
N GLN A 100 25.91 -15.76 -24.06
CA GLN A 100 26.63 -14.83 -24.93
C GLN A 100 27.87 -14.23 -24.25
N ILE A 101 27.81 -14.05 -22.92
CA ILE A 101 28.94 -13.59 -22.09
C ILE A 101 29.13 -14.53 -20.89
N GLY A 102 30.38 -14.65 -20.40
CA GLY A 102 30.69 -15.45 -19.23
C GLY A 102 30.26 -14.78 -17.93
N PHE A 103 29.91 -15.58 -16.92
CA PHE A 103 29.57 -15.05 -15.60
C PHE A 103 30.75 -14.28 -14.94
N GLU A 104 32.01 -14.70 -15.25
CA GLU A 104 33.18 -13.97 -14.76
C GLU A 104 33.31 -12.57 -15.32
N GLU A 105 32.89 -12.33 -16.56
CA GLU A 105 32.87 -11.01 -17.18
C GLU A 105 31.80 -10.14 -16.55
N PHE A 106 30.65 -10.71 -16.25
CA PHE A 106 29.57 -10.03 -15.48
C PHE A 106 30.03 -9.68 -14.07
N SER A 107 30.72 -10.58 -13.37
CA SER A 107 31.16 -10.37 -11.99
C SER A 107 32.23 -9.27 -11.87
N ARG A 108 33.10 -9.10 -12.87
CA ARG A 108 34.07 -7.99 -12.96
C ARG A 108 33.42 -6.61 -12.96
N THR A 109 32.16 -6.51 -13.36
CA THR A 109 31.44 -5.23 -13.35
C THR A 109 31.03 -4.78 -11.94
N ARG A 110 31.39 -5.51 -10.87
CA ARG A 110 30.97 -5.28 -9.47
C ARG A 110 29.46 -5.24 -9.26
N LEU A 111 28.70 -5.82 -10.17
CA LEU A 111 27.22 -5.83 -10.14
C LEU A 111 26.65 -7.01 -9.37
N GLU A 112 27.51 -7.89 -8.83
CA GLU A 112 27.14 -9.12 -8.10
C GLU A 112 26.27 -8.85 -6.84
N ASN A 113 26.40 -7.67 -6.25
CA ASN A 113 25.72 -7.33 -5.01
C ASN A 113 24.27 -6.84 -5.21
N PHE A 114 23.80 -6.74 -6.45
CA PHE A 114 22.47 -6.27 -6.77
C PHE A 114 21.51 -7.43 -7.08
N LEU A 115 21.08 -8.14 -6.05
CA LEU A 115 19.96 -9.08 -6.16
C LEU A 115 18.65 -8.34 -6.45
N GLY A 116 17.72 -8.99 -7.09
CA GLY A 116 16.34 -8.54 -7.21
C GLY A 116 16.01 -7.85 -8.53
N MET A 117 16.10 -6.53 -8.63
CA MET A 117 15.60 -5.81 -9.81
C MET A 117 16.34 -6.19 -11.12
N PRO A 118 17.66 -6.29 -11.17
CA PRO A 118 18.36 -6.74 -12.39
C PRO A 118 17.94 -8.13 -12.86
N TYR A 119 17.65 -9.06 -11.94
CA TYR A 119 17.17 -10.40 -12.29
C TYR A 119 15.77 -10.38 -12.91
N LEU A 120 14.90 -9.52 -12.38
CA LEU A 120 13.55 -9.31 -12.93
C LEU A 120 13.63 -8.69 -14.32
N VAL A 121 14.50 -7.69 -14.51
CA VAL A 121 14.73 -7.06 -15.81
C VAL A 121 15.32 -8.08 -16.80
N ALA A 122 16.32 -8.88 -16.37
CA ALA A 122 16.91 -9.93 -17.20
C ALA A 122 15.88 -10.97 -17.66
N ALA A 123 14.99 -11.39 -16.75
CA ALA A 123 13.92 -12.34 -17.11
C ALA A 123 12.99 -11.77 -18.19
N ILE A 124 12.61 -10.48 -18.07
CA ILE A 124 11.78 -9.81 -19.08
C ILE A 124 12.56 -9.69 -20.39
N TYR A 125 13.86 -9.33 -20.34
CA TYR A 125 14.69 -9.15 -21.54
C TYR A 125 15.02 -10.46 -22.25
N THR A 126 15.08 -11.56 -21.54
CA THR A 126 15.24 -12.89 -22.15
C THR A 126 14.04 -13.24 -23.04
N ILE A 127 12.83 -12.74 -22.70
CA ILE A 127 11.58 -13.00 -23.45
C ILE A 127 11.31 -11.91 -24.50
N ALA A 128 11.48 -10.64 -24.13
CA ALA A 128 11.07 -9.48 -24.93
C ALA A 128 12.22 -8.78 -25.66
N GLY A 129 13.47 -9.29 -25.54
CA GLY A 129 14.68 -8.54 -25.93
C GLY A 129 14.95 -7.35 -24.97
N ARG A 130 16.04 -6.61 -25.21
CA ARG A 130 16.32 -5.40 -24.41
C ARG A 130 15.23 -4.36 -24.67
N ASN A 131 14.30 -4.25 -23.74
CA ASN A 131 13.10 -3.40 -23.86
C ASN A 131 12.67 -2.80 -22.52
N MET A 132 13.16 -1.61 -22.22
CA MET A 132 12.81 -0.90 -20.98
C MET A 132 11.30 -0.62 -20.88
N LEU A 133 10.60 -0.38 -21.99
CA LEU A 133 9.16 -0.15 -22.00
C LEU A 133 8.39 -1.39 -21.50
N ALA A 134 8.88 -2.60 -21.82
CA ALA A 134 8.29 -3.85 -21.31
C ALA A 134 8.42 -3.96 -19.78
N VAL A 135 9.56 -3.54 -19.21
CA VAL A 135 9.76 -3.47 -17.76
C VAL A 135 8.85 -2.42 -17.11
N GLN A 136 8.72 -1.24 -17.74
CA GLN A 136 7.79 -0.20 -17.26
C GLN A 136 6.34 -0.70 -17.27
N PHE A 137 5.93 -1.42 -18.31
CA PHE A 137 4.57 -1.99 -18.39
C PHE A 137 4.33 -3.10 -17.38
N PHE A 138 5.32 -3.96 -17.15
CA PHE A 138 5.26 -4.93 -16.06
C PHE A 138 5.05 -4.25 -14.71
N ASN A 139 5.82 -3.20 -14.41
CA ASN A 139 5.68 -2.40 -13.20
C ASN A 139 4.31 -1.70 -13.11
N ALA A 140 3.80 -1.20 -14.24
CA ALA A 140 2.47 -0.59 -14.33
C ALA A 140 1.37 -1.59 -13.94
N VAL A 141 1.48 -2.85 -14.37
CA VAL A 141 0.55 -3.92 -13.97
C VAL A 141 0.61 -4.18 -12.47
N LEU A 142 1.83 -4.30 -11.88
CA LEU A 142 1.99 -4.51 -10.44
C LEU A 142 1.45 -3.33 -9.63
N GLY A 143 1.76 -2.09 -10.05
CA GLY A 143 1.24 -0.89 -9.41
C GLY A 143 -0.29 -0.79 -9.47
N ALA A 144 -0.90 -1.14 -10.61
CA ALA A 144 -2.35 -1.18 -10.75
C ALA A 144 -2.98 -2.32 -9.91
N ALA A 145 -2.34 -3.50 -9.85
CA ALA A 145 -2.80 -4.65 -9.08
C ALA A 145 -2.77 -4.42 -7.56
N THR A 146 -1.96 -3.47 -7.10
CA THR A 146 -1.90 -3.10 -5.68
C THR A 146 -3.26 -2.60 -5.15
N ALA A 147 -4.01 -1.84 -5.94
CA ALA A 147 -5.28 -1.26 -5.52
C ALA A 147 -6.37 -2.31 -5.18
N PRO A 148 -6.65 -3.34 -6.00
CA PRO A 148 -7.51 -4.46 -5.62
C PRO A 148 -7.06 -5.19 -4.34
N VAL A 149 -5.76 -5.38 -4.15
CA VAL A 149 -5.23 -6.05 -2.95
C VAL A 149 -5.49 -5.20 -1.70
N VAL A 150 -5.26 -3.89 -1.76
CA VAL A 150 -5.57 -2.95 -0.67
C VAL A 150 -7.06 -2.91 -0.37
N TYR A 151 -7.92 -2.96 -1.41
CA TYR A 151 -9.37 -3.10 -1.22
C TYR A 151 -9.71 -4.32 -0.34
N ILE A 152 -9.16 -5.49 -0.69
CA ILE A 152 -9.45 -6.74 0.04
C ILE A 152 -8.91 -6.66 1.47
N CYS A 153 -7.72 -6.12 1.69
CA CYS A 153 -7.16 -5.91 3.03
C CYS A 153 -8.07 -5.02 3.88
N THR A 154 -8.47 -3.86 3.34
CA THR A 154 -9.33 -2.89 4.04
C THR A 154 -10.69 -3.50 4.37
N GLN A 155 -11.31 -4.19 3.41
CA GLN A 155 -12.60 -4.83 3.59
C GLN A 155 -12.54 -5.93 4.68
N ARG A 156 -11.44 -6.69 4.75
CA ARG A 156 -11.27 -7.73 5.77
C ARG A 156 -11.10 -7.17 7.18
N ILE A 157 -10.37 -6.08 7.34
CA ILE A 157 -10.11 -5.46 8.64
C ILE A 157 -11.34 -4.71 9.15
N PHE A 158 -11.94 -3.86 8.32
CA PHE A 158 -12.96 -2.91 8.74
C PHE A 158 -14.38 -3.35 8.40
N GLN A 159 -14.57 -4.30 7.47
CA GLN A 159 -15.88 -4.76 7.00
C GLN A 159 -16.75 -3.61 6.46
N ASN A 160 -16.11 -2.56 5.93
CA ASN A 160 -16.77 -1.38 5.39
C ASN A 160 -16.37 -1.19 3.91
N VAL A 161 -17.37 -1.36 3.03
CA VAL A 161 -17.20 -1.27 1.56
C VAL A 161 -16.82 0.15 1.13
N ARG A 162 -17.36 1.20 1.79
CA ARG A 162 -17.06 2.61 1.45
C ARG A 162 -15.58 2.91 1.72
N ALA A 163 -15.06 2.49 2.88
CA ALA A 163 -13.65 2.64 3.22
C ALA A 163 -12.75 1.85 2.28
N ALA A 164 -13.11 0.60 1.96
CA ALA A 164 -12.34 -0.24 1.04
C ALA A 164 -12.27 0.35 -0.38
N ARG A 165 -13.39 0.85 -0.91
CA ARG A 165 -13.42 1.51 -2.22
C ARG A 165 -12.55 2.77 -2.24
N LEU A 166 -12.66 3.61 -1.22
CA LEU A 166 -11.87 4.85 -1.15
C LEU A 166 -10.37 4.54 -1.03
N ALA A 167 -9.96 3.60 -0.18
CA ALA A 167 -8.56 3.19 -0.06
C ALA A 167 -8.00 2.69 -1.40
N ALA A 168 -8.76 1.84 -2.13
CA ALA A 168 -8.36 1.36 -3.44
C ALA A 168 -8.23 2.49 -4.47
N LEU A 169 -9.16 3.46 -4.49
CA LEU A 169 -9.09 4.61 -5.40
C LEU A 169 -7.89 5.51 -5.10
N LEU A 170 -7.60 5.77 -3.82
CA LEU A 170 -6.41 6.53 -3.42
C LEU A 170 -5.14 5.83 -3.91
N VAL A 171 -4.98 4.53 -3.69
CA VAL A 171 -3.82 3.77 -4.17
C VAL A 171 -3.77 3.70 -5.69
N ALA A 172 -4.91 3.59 -6.37
CA ALA A 172 -4.98 3.51 -7.82
C ALA A 172 -4.48 4.78 -8.52
N PHE A 173 -4.83 5.96 -7.98
CA PHE A 173 -4.69 7.23 -8.69
C PHE A 173 -3.81 8.26 -7.98
N TYR A 174 -3.20 7.93 -6.85
CA TYR A 174 -2.31 8.84 -6.15
C TYR A 174 -1.05 9.12 -6.99
N PRO A 175 -0.70 10.40 -7.27
CA PRO A 175 0.27 10.76 -8.30
C PRO A 175 1.63 10.10 -8.13
N SER A 176 2.23 10.09 -6.94
CA SER A 176 3.53 9.45 -6.73
C SER A 176 3.48 7.93 -6.90
N LEU A 177 2.40 7.26 -6.48
CA LEU A 177 2.23 5.82 -6.71
C LEU A 177 2.09 5.50 -8.20
N VAL A 178 1.41 6.34 -8.95
CA VAL A 178 1.32 6.24 -10.41
C VAL A 178 2.69 6.46 -11.04
N LEU A 179 3.39 7.55 -10.66
CA LEU A 179 4.70 7.92 -11.21
C LEU A 179 5.75 6.82 -11.01
N TRP A 180 5.92 6.33 -9.77
CA TRP A 180 6.95 5.34 -9.46
C TRP A 180 6.65 3.97 -10.05
N SER A 181 5.39 3.62 -10.25
CA SER A 181 5.00 2.37 -10.91
C SER A 181 4.96 2.43 -12.44
N SER A 182 5.12 3.62 -13.03
CA SER A 182 5.24 3.80 -14.49
C SER A 182 6.69 3.80 -14.98
N GLN A 183 7.64 3.51 -14.09
CA GLN A 183 9.08 3.49 -14.38
C GLN A 183 9.67 2.10 -14.19
N ALA A 184 10.87 1.85 -14.76
CA ALA A 184 11.62 0.61 -14.60
C ALA A 184 12.36 0.56 -13.24
N LEU A 185 11.65 0.82 -12.13
CA LEU A 185 12.18 0.91 -10.78
C LEU A 185 11.69 -0.25 -9.91
N LYS A 186 12.44 -0.58 -8.86
CA LYS A 186 12.07 -1.64 -7.90
C LYS A 186 10.89 -1.30 -6.98
N ASP A 187 10.42 -0.05 -6.99
CA ASP A 187 9.40 0.42 -6.05
C ASP A 187 8.04 -0.23 -6.28
N ALA A 188 7.61 -0.39 -7.54
CA ALA A 188 6.34 -1.05 -7.85
C ALA A 188 6.30 -2.52 -7.42
N PRO A 189 7.29 -3.37 -7.75
CA PRO A 189 7.38 -4.73 -7.21
C PRO A 189 7.36 -4.78 -5.68
N ILE A 190 8.12 -3.90 -5.00
CA ILE A 190 8.15 -3.86 -3.53
C ILE A 190 6.76 -3.54 -2.97
N VAL A 191 6.12 -2.49 -3.45
CA VAL A 191 4.78 -2.05 -3.00
C VAL A 191 3.74 -3.14 -3.21
N PHE A 192 3.76 -3.81 -4.36
CA PHE A 192 2.87 -4.94 -4.64
C PHE A 192 3.12 -6.11 -3.68
N LEU A 193 4.38 -6.54 -3.51
CA LEU A 193 4.75 -7.63 -2.61
C LEU A 193 4.38 -7.34 -1.16
N LEU A 194 4.55 -6.09 -0.68
CA LEU A 194 4.11 -5.67 0.65
C LEU A 194 2.60 -5.89 0.85
N THR A 195 1.79 -5.51 -0.13
CA THR A 195 0.34 -5.68 -0.04
C THR A 195 -0.09 -7.15 -0.13
N VAL A 196 0.58 -7.95 -0.97
CA VAL A 196 0.35 -9.41 -1.06
C VAL A 196 0.74 -10.09 0.24
N THR A 197 1.89 -9.73 0.84
CA THR A 197 2.33 -10.24 2.14
C THR A 197 1.29 -9.95 3.22
N MET A 198 0.78 -8.71 3.29
CA MET A 198 -0.26 -8.35 4.26
C MET A 198 -1.57 -9.11 4.02
N LEU A 199 -2.03 -9.21 2.78
CA LEU A 199 -3.25 -9.95 2.44
C LEU A 199 -3.14 -11.43 2.82
N THR A 200 -2.02 -12.08 2.48
CA THR A 200 -1.78 -13.50 2.79
C THR A 200 -1.67 -13.74 4.28
N THR A 201 -1.04 -12.83 5.02
CA THR A 201 -0.97 -12.86 6.49
C THR A 201 -2.38 -12.79 7.10
N LEU A 202 -3.21 -11.84 6.67
CA LEU A 202 -4.59 -11.72 7.14
C LEU A 202 -5.42 -12.97 6.84
N LYS A 203 -5.30 -13.53 5.63
CA LYS A 203 -6.03 -14.73 5.23
C LYS A 203 -5.58 -15.98 6.00
N LEU A 204 -4.28 -16.16 6.21
CA LEU A 204 -3.73 -17.26 6.99
C LEU A 204 -4.08 -17.15 8.48
N GLY A 205 -4.20 -15.95 9.01
CA GLY A 205 -4.69 -15.69 10.37
C GLY A 205 -6.16 -16.13 10.58
N GLU A 206 -6.98 -16.10 9.53
CA GLU A 206 -8.37 -16.55 9.57
C GLU A 206 -8.49 -18.08 9.37
N LYS A 207 -7.91 -18.60 8.29
CA LYS A 207 -7.96 -20.01 7.91
C LYS A 207 -6.69 -20.41 7.18
N PHE A 208 -6.13 -21.56 7.60
CA PHE A 208 -4.97 -22.14 6.89
C PHE A 208 -5.33 -22.52 5.45
N ASN A 209 -4.48 -22.11 4.51
CA ASN A 209 -4.54 -22.52 3.12
C ASN A 209 -3.14 -22.51 2.52
N ALA A 210 -2.69 -23.65 2.00
CA ALA A 210 -1.36 -23.82 1.44
C ALA A 210 -1.05 -22.82 0.31
N LYS A 211 -2.04 -22.44 -0.50
CA LYS A 211 -1.86 -21.45 -1.57
C LYS A 211 -1.43 -20.08 -1.01
N TYR A 212 -2.04 -19.64 0.10
CA TYR A 212 -1.67 -18.38 0.74
C TYR A 212 -0.32 -18.47 1.47
N LEU A 213 0.02 -19.66 2.00
CA LEU A 213 1.34 -19.89 2.60
C LEU A 213 2.45 -19.79 1.54
N VAL A 214 2.28 -20.47 0.39
CA VAL A 214 3.21 -20.38 -0.73
C VAL A 214 3.34 -18.93 -1.20
N ALA A 215 2.22 -18.22 -1.42
CA ALA A 215 2.25 -16.82 -1.82
C ALA A 215 2.94 -15.92 -0.79
N LEU A 216 2.77 -16.19 0.52
CA LEU A 216 3.45 -15.47 1.59
C LEU A 216 4.98 -15.69 1.53
N VAL A 217 5.43 -16.94 1.42
CA VAL A 217 6.86 -17.26 1.34
C VAL A 217 7.50 -16.62 0.11
N PHE A 218 6.85 -16.75 -1.06
CA PHE A 218 7.35 -16.11 -2.28
C PHE A 218 7.38 -14.59 -2.20
N SER A 219 6.36 -13.96 -1.62
CA SER A 219 6.35 -12.51 -1.47
C SER A 219 7.41 -12.01 -0.49
N LEU A 220 7.66 -12.74 0.60
CA LEU A 220 8.73 -12.45 1.55
C LEU A 220 10.11 -12.63 0.91
N PHE A 221 10.32 -13.70 0.14
CA PHE A 221 11.57 -13.91 -0.60
C PHE A 221 11.81 -12.80 -1.63
N GLY A 222 10.78 -12.39 -2.36
CA GLY A 222 10.86 -11.25 -3.28
C GLY A 222 11.22 -9.94 -2.57
N LEU A 223 10.66 -9.69 -1.38
CA LEU A 223 11.02 -8.53 -0.55
C LEU A 223 12.48 -8.58 -0.09
N LEU A 224 12.96 -9.75 0.36
CA LEU A 224 14.37 -9.93 0.73
C LEU A 224 15.29 -9.58 -0.44
N SER A 225 14.97 -10.09 -1.63
CA SER A 225 15.74 -9.89 -2.85
C SER A 225 15.78 -8.43 -3.33
N LEU A 226 14.65 -7.70 -3.20
CA LEU A 226 14.53 -6.32 -3.65
C LEU A 226 14.96 -5.29 -2.61
N ARG A 227 14.64 -5.54 -1.33
CA ARG A 227 14.91 -4.61 -0.23
C ARG A 227 14.91 -5.32 1.12
N PHE A 228 16.05 -5.89 1.49
CA PHE A 228 16.19 -6.79 2.64
C PHE A 228 15.77 -6.18 3.98
N TYR A 229 16.07 -4.90 4.28
CA TYR A 229 15.66 -4.30 5.55
C TYR A 229 14.13 -4.15 5.68
N VAL A 230 13.43 -3.93 4.57
CA VAL A 230 11.96 -3.92 4.55
C VAL A 230 11.41 -5.33 4.80
N PHE A 231 12.10 -6.36 4.29
CA PHE A 231 11.77 -7.75 4.58
C PHE A 231 11.85 -8.05 6.08
N TYR A 232 12.91 -7.65 6.79
CA TYR A 232 13.03 -7.92 8.23
C TYR A 232 11.93 -7.23 9.05
N ILE A 233 11.63 -5.97 8.74
CA ILE A 233 10.51 -5.24 9.36
C ILE A 233 9.18 -5.95 9.09
N MET A 234 8.97 -6.42 7.86
CA MET A 234 7.77 -7.16 7.48
C MET A 234 7.69 -8.51 8.22
N MET A 235 8.80 -9.21 8.39
CA MET A 235 8.84 -10.48 9.16
C MET A 235 8.37 -10.27 10.59
N VAL A 236 8.81 -9.20 11.27
CA VAL A 236 8.33 -8.86 12.62
C VAL A 236 6.82 -8.60 12.62
N ALA A 237 6.32 -7.84 11.63
CA ALA A 237 4.90 -7.54 11.51
C ALA A 237 4.05 -8.79 11.24
N VAL A 238 4.52 -9.69 10.37
CA VAL A 238 3.87 -10.98 10.07
C VAL A 238 3.86 -11.89 11.30
N GLY A 239 5.01 -12.02 11.99
CA GLY A 239 5.14 -12.82 13.21
C GLY A 239 4.20 -12.32 14.32
N ALA A 240 4.18 -11.01 14.58
CA ALA A 240 3.27 -10.39 15.53
C ALA A 240 1.79 -10.59 15.12
N GLY A 241 1.48 -10.50 13.83
CA GLY A 241 0.15 -10.77 13.28
C GLY A 241 -0.33 -12.19 13.59
N PHE A 242 0.57 -13.18 13.49
CA PHE A 242 0.23 -14.57 13.81
C PHE A 242 0.16 -14.83 15.32
N ILE A 243 1.03 -14.24 16.12
CA ILE A 243 1.09 -14.51 17.56
C ILE A 243 -0.01 -13.74 18.32
N ILE A 244 -0.17 -12.44 18.05
CA ILE A 244 -1.01 -11.53 18.81
C ILE A 244 -2.37 -11.30 18.14
N GLY A 245 -2.42 -11.34 16.80
CA GLY A 245 -3.61 -11.04 15.97
C GLY A 245 -4.74 -12.07 16.07
N MET A 246 -4.58 -13.14 16.83
CA MET A 246 -5.56 -14.21 16.97
C MET A 246 -6.89 -13.75 17.57
N ARG A 247 -7.99 -14.11 16.92
CA ARG A 247 -9.36 -13.81 17.41
C ARG A 247 -9.68 -14.51 18.74
N ARG A 248 -9.19 -15.74 18.95
CA ARG A 248 -9.32 -16.53 20.19
C ARG A 248 -8.02 -17.27 20.43
N ILE A 249 -7.45 -17.14 21.62
CA ILE A 249 -6.28 -17.89 22.04
C ILE A 249 -6.78 -19.24 22.55
N THR A 250 -6.94 -20.21 21.65
CA THR A 250 -7.11 -21.61 21.99
C THR A 250 -5.79 -22.33 21.74
N ALA A 251 -5.53 -23.42 22.50
CA ALA A 251 -4.30 -24.20 22.30
C ALA A 251 -4.11 -24.66 20.85
N GLN A 252 -5.20 -25.05 20.17
CA GLN A 252 -5.15 -25.44 18.75
C GLN A 252 -4.84 -24.27 17.81
N SER A 253 -5.40 -23.06 18.06
CA SER A 253 -5.10 -21.89 17.21
C SER A 253 -3.68 -21.40 17.42
N PHE A 254 -3.17 -21.45 18.65
CA PHE A 254 -1.78 -21.13 18.97
C PHE A 254 -0.82 -22.13 18.31
N ALA A 255 -1.02 -23.44 18.50
CA ALA A 255 -0.19 -24.48 17.88
C ALA A 255 -0.15 -24.36 16.35
N ARG A 256 -1.30 -24.13 15.71
CA ARG A 256 -1.37 -23.92 14.26
C ARG A 256 -0.56 -22.70 13.80
N GLN A 257 -0.59 -21.62 14.52
CA GLN A 257 0.12 -20.39 14.13
C GLN A 257 1.60 -20.46 14.43
N MET A 258 1.99 -21.11 15.52
CA MET A 258 3.39 -21.46 15.78
C MET A 258 3.95 -22.37 14.68
N LEU A 259 3.16 -23.37 14.25
CA LEU A 259 3.52 -24.20 13.10
C LEU A 259 3.71 -23.37 11.83
N LEU A 260 2.84 -22.39 11.54
CA LEU A 260 2.99 -21.48 10.40
C LEU A 260 4.29 -20.68 10.48
N VAL A 261 4.61 -20.11 11.63
CA VAL A 261 5.86 -19.36 11.83
C VAL A 261 7.07 -20.26 11.60
N VAL A 262 7.04 -21.50 12.13
CA VAL A 262 8.12 -22.49 11.92
C VAL A 262 8.24 -22.86 10.45
N VAL A 263 7.13 -23.15 9.75
CA VAL A 263 7.14 -23.53 8.33
C VAL A 263 7.63 -22.39 7.45
N ILE A 264 7.22 -21.15 7.74
CA ILE A 264 7.73 -19.96 7.05
C ILE A 264 9.22 -19.80 7.31
N GLY A 265 9.67 -19.92 8.56
CA GLY A 265 11.07 -19.85 8.94
C GLY A 265 11.91 -20.91 8.23
N LEU A 266 11.48 -22.17 8.21
CA LEU A 266 12.15 -23.24 7.49
C LEU A 266 12.19 -23.01 5.97
N GLY A 267 11.08 -22.54 5.39
CA GLY A 267 11.00 -22.20 3.97
C GLY A 267 11.99 -21.09 3.59
N LEU A 268 12.08 -20.04 4.37
CA LEU A 268 13.02 -18.94 4.16
C LEU A 268 14.47 -19.39 4.38
N THR A 269 14.72 -20.25 5.40
CA THR A 269 16.04 -20.85 5.63
C THR A 269 16.49 -21.68 4.43
N TYR A 270 15.60 -22.51 3.90
CA TYR A 270 15.87 -23.30 2.68
C TYR A 270 16.20 -22.40 1.49
N LEU A 271 15.56 -21.24 1.37
CA LEU A 271 15.86 -20.23 0.35
C LEU A 271 17.14 -19.43 0.62
N GLY A 272 17.93 -19.78 1.65
CA GLY A 272 19.23 -19.17 1.94
C GLY A 272 19.18 -17.89 2.77
N VAL A 273 18.04 -17.53 3.36
CA VAL A 273 17.86 -16.28 4.14
C VAL A 273 18.83 -16.20 5.32
N LEU A 274 19.04 -17.31 6.06
CA LEU A 274 19.96 -17.31 7.21
C LEU A 274 21.42 -17.08 6.80
N ARG A 275 21.82 -17.56 5.62
CA ARG A 275 23.19 -17.38 5.11
C ARG A 275 23.49 -15.92 4.76
N THR A 276 22.49 -15.18 4.26
CA THR A 276 22.62 -13.77 3.93
C THR A 276 22.34 -12.86 5.11
N ALA A 277 21.58 -13.32 6.10
CA ALA A 277 21.18 -12.53 7.26
C ALA A 277 22.38 -12.05 8.09
N SER A 278 23.35 -12.91 8.38
CA SER A 278 24.53 -12.53 9.20
C SER A 278 25.30 -11.36 8.58
N VAL A 279 25.58 -11.44 7.27
CA VAL A 279 26.28 -10.38 6.54
C VAL A 279 25.46 -9.09 6.51
N GLN A 280 24.15 -9.20 6.30
CA GLN A 280 23.27 -8.03 6.24
C GLN A 280 23.08 -7.38 7.62
N PHE A 281 23.05 -8.15 8.71
CA PHE A 281 22.98 -7.61 10.07
C PHE A 281 24.29 -6.95 10.49
N GLU A 282 25.44 -7.46 10.09
CA GLU A 282 26.73 -6.79 10.31
C GLU A 282 26.79 -5.43 9.59
N ASP A 283 26.18 -5.35 8.40
CA ASP A 283 26.19 -4.12 7.60
C ASP A 283 25.20 -3.05 8.12
N PHE A 284 24.01 -3.44 8.55
CA PHE A 284 22.93 -2.51 8.92
C PHE A 284 22.65 -2.42 10.43
N GLY A 285 23.16 -3.36 11.21
CA GLY A 285 23.17 -3.27 12.67
C GLY A 285 24.24 -2.31 13.19
N ASN A 286 25.17 -1.87 12.34
CA ASN A 286 26.21 -0.92 12.69
C ASN A 286 25.78 0.52 12.39
N LEU A 287 25.50 1.30 13.44
CA LEU A 287 25.07 2.69 13.34
C LEU A 287 26.11 3.58 12.61
N GLU A 288 27.39 3.25 12.66
CA GLU A 288 28.42 4.00 11.91
C GLU A 288 28.23 3.83 10.38
N ARG A 289 27.83 2.64 9.91
CA ARG A 289 27.51 2.42 8.49
C ARG A 289 26.21 3.14 8.09
N VAL A 290 25.24 3.17 9.00
CA VAL A 290 24.00 3.95 8.81
C VAL A 290 24.35 5.43 8.68
N GLN A 291 25.23 5.96 9.54
CA GLN A 291 25.69 7.34 9.47
C GLN A 291 26.36 7.64 8.13
N ARG A 292 27.29 6.79 7.67
CA ARG A 292 27.95 6.97 6.37
C ARG A 292 26.94 6.98 5.22
N SER A 293 26.04 5.99 5.15
CA SER A 293 25.03 5.91 4.10
C SER A 293 24.07 7.12 4.12
N ARG A 294 23.71 7.61 5.31
CA ARG A 294 22.90 8.81 5.47
C ARG A 294 23.61 10.07 4.99
N MET A 295 24.89 10.21 5.33
CA MET A 295 25.74 11.33 4.90
C MET A 295 25.94 11.31 3.38
N ASP A 296 26.21 10.15 2.79
CA ASP A 296 26.32 10.00 1.34
C ASP A 296 25.01 10.42 0.63
N LEU A 297 23.85 10.03 1.16
CA LEU A 297 22.55 10.46 0.65
C LEU A 297 22.32 11.97 0.81
N ALA A 298 22.78 12.56 1.92
CA ALA A 298 22.61 13.98 2.19
C ALA A 298 23.55 14.85 1.35
N GLN A 299 24.77 14.39 1.09
CA GLN A 299 25.78 15.11 0.30
C GLN A 299 25.61 14.94 -1.22
N SER A 300 25.10 13.79 -1.65
CA SER A 300 24.90 13.49 -3.08
C SER A 300 23.74 14.23 -3.75
N ALA A 301 22.95 15.00 -2.99
CA ALA A 301 21.77 15.68 -3.50
C ALA A 301 21.60 17.08 -2.92
N GLU A 302 21.04 17.96 -3.74
CA GLU A 302 20.70 19.35 -3.38
C GLU A 302 19.66 19.46 -2.23
N SER A 303 18.96 18.39 -1.90
CA SER A 303 17.90 18.34 -0.89
C SER A 303 18.27 17.52 0.35
N GLY A 304 19.55 17.54 0.73
CA GLY A 304 20.03 16.91 1.96
C GLY A 304 19.52 17.61 3.21
N PHE A 305 19.21 16.84 4.27
CA PHE A 305 18.79 17.37 5.56
C PHE A 305 19.45 16.64 6.74
N GLY A 306 19.55 17.34 7.88
CA GLY A 306 20.05 16.76 9.12
C GLY A 306 21.51 16.30 9.04
N GLN A 307 22.37 17.01 8.30
CA GLN A 307 23.79 16.71 8.16
C GLN A 307 24.57 16.90 9.47
N ASP A 308 24.06 17.76 10.35
CA ASP A 308 24.70 18.12 11.62
C ASP A 308 24.46 17.07 12.73
N VAL A 309 23.63 16.04 12.47
CA VAL A 309 23.30 15.04 13.48
C VAL A 309 24.08 13.75 13.23
N ASP A 310 24.90 13.37 14.21
CA ASP A 310 25.62 12.11 14.21
C ASP A 310 24.72 10.96 14.72
N VAL A 311 24.30 10.07 13.81
CA VAL A 311 23.49 8.88 14.14
C VAL A 311 24.34 7.63 14.42
N SER A 312 25.68 7.76 14.49
CA SER A 312 26.56 6.63 14.84
C SER A 312 26.37 6.15 16.29
N THR A 313 25.76 7.01 17.13
CA THR A 313 25.41 6.68 18.52
C THR A 313 23.91 6.45 18.68
N THR A 314 23.51 5.61 19.65
CA THR A 314 22.10 5.37 19.96
C THR A 314 21.35 6.66 20.32
N THR A 315 21.99 7.55 21.09
CA THR A 315 21.39 8.84 21.47
C THR A 315 21.19 9.73 20.25
N GLY A 316 22.18 9.81 19.36
CA GLY A 316 22.07 10.56 18.11
C GLY A 316 21.00 9.99 17.17
N ALA A 317 20.93 8.67 17.02
CA ALA A 317 19.89 8.02 16.23
C ALA A 317 18.48 8.32 16.78
N LEU A 318 18.29 8.33 18.10
CA LEU A 318 17.01 8.68 18.70
C LEU A 318 16.69 10.18 18.55
N SER A 319 17.67 11.05 18.64
CA SER A 319 17.49 12.51 18.52
C SER A 319 17.05 12.95 17.13
N VAL A 320 17.42 12.21 16.08
CA VAL A 320 17.05 12.52 14.69
C VAL A 320 15.63 12.11 14.33
N ILE A 321 15.01 11.19 15.09
CA ILE A 321 13.68 10.64 14.77
C ILE A 321 12.62 11.73 14.56
N PRO A 322 12.43 12.74 15.45
CA PRO A 322 11.40 13.75 15.27
C PRO A 322 11.58 14.53 13.96
N VAL A 323 12.79 14.99 13.68
CA VAL A 323 13.09 15.74 12.45
C VAL A 323 12.95 14.84 11.22
N GLY A 324 13.55 13.66 11.24
CA GLY A 324 13.44 12.68 10.16
C GLY A 324 11.98 12.29 9.87
N MET A 325 11.14 12.15 10.90
CA MET A 325 9.72 11.87 10.73
C MET A 325 8.98 13.03 10.06
N VAL A 326 9.27 14.26 10.44
CA VAL A 326 8.70 15.46 9.81
C VAL A 326 9.09 15.51 8.33
N TYR A 327 10.36 15.31 8.00
CA TYR A 327 10.81 15.28 6.61
C TYR A 327 10.22 14.09 5.84
N LEU A 328 10.21 12.90 6.42
CA LEU A 328 9.61 11.71 5.78
C LEU A 328 8.13 11.90 5.47
N LEU A 329 7.36 12.45 6.40
CA LEU A 329 5.90 12.55 6.24
C LEU A 329 5.46 13.81 5.48
N PHE A 330 6.16 14.94 5.63
CA PHE A 330 5.66 16.23 5.15
C PHE A 330 6.51 16.91 4.08
N ALA A 331 7.78 16.51 3.87
CA ALA A 331 8.59 17.08 2.81
C ALA A 331 8.22 16.49 1.42
N PRO A 332 8.45 17.24 0.31
CA PRO A 332 9.08 18.55 0.24
C PRO A 332 8.17 19.69 0.72
N PHE A 333 8.75 20.68 1.38
CA PHE A 333 8.05 21.85 1.85
C PHE A 333 8.06 22.96 0.78
N PRO A 334 7.00 23.81 0.69
CA PRO A 334 6.90 24.85 -0.33
C PRO A 334 8.07 25.87 -0.31
N TRP A 335 8.62 26.12 0.88
CA TRP A 335 9.73 27.07 1.12
C TRP A 335 11.13 26.45 0.94
N GLN A 336 11.23 25.14 0.67
CA GLN A 336 12.49 24.42 0.47
C GLN A 336 12.62 23.83 -0.92
N MET A 337 11.85 24.32 -1.90
CA MET A 337 11.88 23.80 -3.26
C MET A 337 13.10 24.34 -4.00
N ALA A 338 14.12 23.46 -4.17
CA ALA A 338 15.36 23.79 -4.84
C ALA A 338 15.27 23.61 -6.38
N ASN A 339 14.34 22.78 -6.89
CA ASN A 339 14.28 22.45 -8.30
C ASN A 339 12.86 22.09 -8.78
N LEU A 340 12.71 22.07 -10.13
CA LEU A 340 11.44 21.76 -10.79
C LEU A 340 10.83 20.40 -10.38
N ARG A 341 11.69 19.38 -10.10
CA ARG A 341 11.21 18.05 -9.66
C ARG A 341 10.42 18.13 -8.37
N GLN A 342 10.86 18.97 -7.42
CA GLN A 342 10.17 19.19 -6.17
C GLN A 342 8.90 20.01 -6.36
N SER A 343 8.94 21.04 -7.23
CA SER A 343 7.78 21.87 -7.49
C SER A 343 6.60 21.10 -8.11
N ILE A 344 6.87 20.13 -8.98
CA ILE A 344 5.84 19.26 -9.57
C ILE A 344 5.11 18.42 -8.50
N THR A 345 5.74 18.13 -7.36
CA THR A 345 5.11 17.33 -6.29
C THR A 345 4.17 18.14 -5.40
N LEU A 346 4.20 19.48 -5.48
CA LEU A 346 3.44 20.35 -4.57
C LEU A 346 1.92 20.08 -4.56
N PRO A 347 1.22 19.94 -5.69
CA PRO A 347 -0.22 19.66 -5.68
C PRO A 347 -0.56 18.36 -4.93
N GLU A 348 0.28 17.32 -5.10
CA GLU A 348 0.15 16.06 -4.37
C GLU A 348 0.37 16.26 -2.87
N MET A 349 1.39 17.04 -2.50
CA MET A 349 1.69 17.30 -1.09
C MET A 349 0.58 18.07 -0.38
N MET A 350 -0.09 18.99 -1.06
CA MET A 350 -1.26 19.69 -0.52
C MET A 350 -2.40 18.70 -0.21
N LEU A 351 -2.68 17.76 -1.11
CA LEU A 351 -3.66 16.70 -0.88
C LEU A 351 -3.26 15.79 0.30
N TRP A 352 -1.96 15.47 0.39
CA TRP A 352 -1.43 14.68 1.48
C TRP A 352 -1.59 15.38 2.83
N TRP A 353 -1.18 16.64 2.95
CA TRP A 353 -1.32 17.42 4.17
C TRP A 353 -2.79 17.56 4.58
N ALA A 354 -3.68 17.82 3.63
CA ALA A 354 -5.12 17.88 3.88
C ALA A 354 -5.70 16.53 4.36
N SER A 355 -5.13 15.41 3.94
CA SER A 355 -5.57 14.07 4.35
C SER A 355 -5.02 13.62 5.70
N PHE A 356 -4.01 14.31 6.23
CA PHE A 356 -3.33 13.90 7.46
C PHE A 356 -4.22 13.87 8.71
N PRO A 357 -5.15 14.83 8.95
CA PRO A 357 -6.11 14.71 10.04
C PRO A 357 -6.99 13.45 9.93
N LEU A 358 -7.35 13.04 8.71
CA LEU A 358 -8.11 11.80 8.46
C LEU A 358 -7.28 10.56 8.76
N LEU A 359 -5.98 10.58 8.45
CA LEU A 359 -5.02 9.54 8.82
C LEU A 359 -4.98 9.35 10.34
N VAL A 360 -4.86 10.44 11.09
CA VAL A 360 -4.83 10.40 12.56
C VAL A 360 -6.15 9.87 13.13
N LEU A 361 -7.30 10.36 12.62
CA LEU A 361 -8.62 9.91 13.06
C LEU A 361 -8.84 8.41 12.77
N GLY A 362 -8.52 7.95 11.55
CA GLY A 362 -8.67 6.54 11.16
C GLY A 362 -7.67 5.64 11.88
N GLY A 363 -6.44 6.10 12.10
CA GLY A 363 -5.44 5.41 12.91
C GLY A 363 -5.89 5.25 14.36
N TRP A 364 -6.38 6.30 14.98
CA TRP A 364 -6.93 6.27 16.34
C TRP A 364 -8.13 5.31 16.47
N PHE A 365 -9.08 5.37 15.52
CA PHE A 365 -10.19 4.43 15.47
C PHE A 365 -9.69 2.98 15.37
N THR A 366 -8.69 2.75 14.53
CA THR A 366 -8.11 1.42 14.31
C THR A 366 -7.45 0.89 15.59
N LEU A 367 -6.66 1.71 16.28
CA LEU A 367 -6.04 1.37 17.55
C LEU A 367 -7.09 1.03 18.62
N LYS A 368 -8.18 1.79 18.70
CA LYS A 368 -9.21 1.59 19.72
C LYS A 368 -10.13 0.38 19.45
N TYR A 369 -10.51 0.15 18.20
CA TYR A 369 -11.59 -0.79 17.87
C TYR A 369 -11.16 -1.97 16.99
N ARG A 370 -10.03 -1.88 16.28
CA ARG A 370 -9.59 -2.88 15.29
C ARG A 370 -8.12 -3.29 15.46
N LEU A 371 -7.53 -3.02 16.62
CA LEU A 371 -6.10 -3.23 16.89
C LEU A 371 -5.62 -4.63 16.45
N ARG A 372 -6.28 -5.69 16.89
CA ARG A 372 -5.85 -7.07 16.62
C ARG A 372 -5.85 -7.41 15.12
N GLN A 373 -6.88 -6.97 14.39
CA GLN A 373 -6.99 -7.25 12.95
C GLN A 373 -6.01 -6.41 12.12
N ALA A 374 -5.73 -5.18 12.54
CA ALA A 374 -4.84 -4.27 11.84
C ALA A 374 -3.39 -4.32 12.35
N LEU A 375 -3.11 -5.15 13.38
CA LEU A 375 -1.80 -5.19 14.05
C LEU A 375 -0.61 -5.35 13.09
N PRO A 376 -0.63 -6.27 12.09
CA PRO A 376 0.48 -6.38 11.14
C PRO A 376 0.75 -5.09 10.37
N ILE A 377 -0.31 -4.41 9.92
CA ILE A 377 -0.20 -3.16 9.16
C ILE A 377 0.29 -2.03 10.08
N LEU A 378 -0.27 -1.90 11.28
CA LEU A 378 0.13 -0.89 12.26
C LEU A 378 1.59 -1.04 12.64
N LEU A 379 2.01 -2.27 12.96
CA LEU A 379 3.39 -2.55 13.37
C LEU A 379 4.37 -2.27 12.22
N PHE A 380 4.06 -2.78 11.02
CA PHE A 380 4.88 -2.54 9.83
C PHE A 380 5.03 -1.04 9.54
N THR A 381 3.92 -0.31 9.48
CA THR A 381 3.95 1.13 9.16
C THR A 381 4.70 1.92 10.22
N THR A 382 4.51 1.63 11.50
CA THR A 382 5.21 2.31 12.60
C THR A 382 6.71 2.01 12.55
N MET A 383 7.10 0.75 12.46
CA MET A 383 8.53 0.36 12.41
C MET A 383 9.24 0.92 11.18
N LEU A 384 8.59 0.85 10.00
CA LEU A 384 9.18 1.38 8.78
C LEU A 384 9.28 2.91 8.80
N THR A 385 8.29 3.60 9.39
CA THR A 385 8.34 5.06 9.57
C THR A 385 9.51 5.45 10.48
N LEU A 386 9.70 4.77 11.62
CA LEU A 386 10.82 5.01 12.52
C LEU A 386 12.16 4.71 11.84
N ALA A 387 12.28 3.58 11.15
CA ALA A 387 13.49 3.22 10.41
C ALA A 387 13.84 4.29 9.36
N TYR A 388 12.88 4.69 8.53
CA TYR A 388 13.12 5.73 7.53
C TYR A 388 13.40 7.10 8.13
N SER A 389 12.87 7.42 9.29
CA SER A 389 13.19 8.67 10.00
C SER A 389 14.67 8.74 10.43
N ILE A 390 15.30 7.59 10.66
CA ILE A 390 16.73 7.50 11.00
C ILE A 390 17.59 7.45 9.73
N PHE A 391 17.22 6.60 8.76
CA PHE A 391 18.07 6.30 7.60
C PHE A 391 18.05 7.37 6.52
N GLN A 392 16.99 8.18 6.40
CA GLN A 392 16.88 9.14 5.32
C GLN A 392 17.63 10.44 5.65
N GLY A 393 18.51 10.84 4.72
CA GLY A 393 19.20 12.13 4.74
C GLY A 393 18.84 13.05 3.57
N ASN A 394 17.92 12.60 2.68
CA ASN A 394 17.58 13.27 1.43
C ASN A 394 16.06 13.28 1.20
N VAL A 395 15.51 14.48 0.90
CA VAL A 395 14.05 14.67 0.67
C VAL A 395 13.55 13.86 -0.52
N GLY A 396 14.30 13.81 -1.62
CA GLY A 396 13.87 13.09 -2.83
C GLY A 396 13.74 11.58 -2.57
N THR A 397 14.72 11.00 -1.86
CA THR A 397 14.69 9.59 -1.48
C THR A 397 13.59 9.31 -0.47
N ALA A 398 13.40 10.18 0.53
CA ALA A 398 12.33 10.07 1.52
C ALA A 398 10.94 10.12 0.85
N TYR A 399 10.73 11.05 -0.07
CA TYR A 399 9.49 11.17 -0.86
C TYR A 399 9.19 9.90 -1.67
N ARG A 400 10.20 9.34 -2.36
CA ARG A 400 10.05 8.09 -3.12
C ARG A 400 9.74 6.90 -2.21
N GLN A 401 10.48 6.74 -1.12
CA GLN A 401 10.32 5.60 -0.20
C GLN A 401 9.04 5.68 0.62
N ARG A 402 8.44 6.86 0.80
CA ARG A 402 7.13 7.05 1.40
C ARG A 402 6.05 6.22 0.68
N SER A 403 6.19 5.93 -0.62
CA SER A 403 5.25 5.10 -1.39
C SER A 403 4.95 3.75 -0.72
N GLN A 404 5.91 3.17 0.01
CA GLN A 404 5.75 1.91 0.73
C GLN A 404 4.88 2.03 1.99
N LEU A 405 4.77 3.24 2.54
CA LEU A 405 3.91 3.58 3.67
C LEU A 405 2.52 4.03 3.21
N LEU A 406 2.47 4.83 2.13
CA LEU A 406 1.23 5.44 1.63
C LEU A 406 0.13 4.43 1.35
N ILE A 407 0.47 3.25 0.79
CA ILE A 407 -0.50 2.19 0.49
C ILE A 407 -1.29 1.73 1.73
N PHE A 408 -0.66 1.74 2.89
CA PHE A 408 -1.30 1.39 4.16
C PHE A 408 -1.89 2.62 4.86
N TYR A 409 -1.24 3.78 4.78
CA TYR A 409 -1.80 5.03 5.32
C TYR A 409 -3.13 5.40 4.66
N PHE A 410 -3.29 5.13 3.37
CA PHE A 410 -4.56 5.36 2.68
C PHE A 410 -5.71 4.47 3.17
N ILE A 411 -5.42 3.33 3.78
CA ILE A 411 -6.42 2.55 4.50
C ILE A 411 -6.98 3.38 5.67
N PHE A 412 -6.09 3.96 6.48
CA PHE A 412 -6.50 4.75 7.64
C PHE A 412 -7.14 6.08 7.23
N VAL A 413 -6.62 6.74 6.18
CA VAL A 413 -7.24 7.94 5.59
C VAL A 413 -8.67 7.65 5.14
N ALA A 414 -8.89 6.54 4.46
CA ALA A 414 -10.21 6.13 3.98
C ALA A 414 -11.17 5.84 5.14
N VAL A 415 -10.69 5.18 6.19
CA VAL A 415 -11.48 4.94 7.41
C VAL A 415 -11.84 6.26 8.09
N GLY A 416 -10.88 7.17 8.27
CA GLY A 416 -11.12 8.49 8.86
C GLY A 416 -12.14 9.31 8.07
N PHE A 417 -12.04 9.31 6.74
CA PHE A 417 -13.01 9.98 5.87
C PHE A 417 -14.42 9.42 6.04
N VAL A 418 -14.56 8.10 6.04
CA VAL A 418 -15.87 7.45 6.19
C VAL A 418 -16.48 7.77 7.57
N LEU A 419 -15.69 7.76 8.64
CA LEU A 419 -16.14 8.11 9.97
C LEU A 419 -16.66 9.56 10.04
N VAL A 420 -15.97 10.52 9.42
CA VAL A 420 -16.43 11.91 9.36
C VAL A 420 -17.74 12.02 8.59
N ARG A 421 -17.84 11.31 7.47
CA ARG A 421 -19.03 11.30 6.62
C ARG A 421 -20.23 10.65 7.30
N GLU A 422 -20.07 9.48 7.92
CA GLU A 422 -21.13 8.78 8.64
C GLU A 422 -21.65 9.63 9.81
N ARG A 423 -20.78 10.24 10.60
CA ARG A 423 -21.20 11.19 11.67
C ARG A 423 -22.00 12.38 11.14
N ARG A 424 -21.66 12.87 9.93
CA ARG A 424 -22.42 13.95 9.30
C ARG A 424 -23.79 13.46 8.81
N GLU A 425 -23.85 12.29 8.21
CA GLU A 425 -25.09 11.65 7.76
C GLU A 425 -26.03 11.41 8.95
N ASP A 426 -25.53 10.89 10.08
CA ASP A 426 -26.30 10.65 11.31
C ASP A 426 -26.89 11.95 11.86
N ARG A 427 -26.08 13.02 12.00
CA ARG A 427 -26.55 14.34 12.46
C ARG A 427 -27.65 14.92 11.56
N LEU A 428 -27.53 14.76 10.24
CA LEU A 428 -28.55 15.21 9.30
C LEU A 428 -29.86 14.41 9.45
N MET A 429 -29.78 13.11 9.66
CA MET A 429 -30.94 12.25 9.91
C MET A 429 -31.64 12.60 11.21
N GLU A 430 -30.88 12.83 12.31
CA GLU A 430 -31.39 13.26 13.58
C GLU A 430 -32.10 14.63 13.46
N ALA A 431 -31.49 15.60 12.78
CA ALA A 431 -32.09 16.93 12.56
C ALA A 431 -33.38 16.83 11.71
N GLN A 432 -33.40 15.98 10.70
CA GLN A 432 -34.63 15.75 9.90
C GLN A 432 -35.73 15.08 10.73
N ALA A 433 -35.37 14.09 11.56
CA ALA A 433 -36.32 13.40 12.43
C ALA A 433 -36.92 14.39 13.46
N ALA A 434 -36.10 15.24 14.10
CA ALA A 434 -36.53 16.28 15.01
C ALA A 434 -37.49 17.29 14.34
N ARG A 435 -37.16 17.73 13.11
CA ARG A 435 -38.00 18.63 12.33
C ARG A 435 -39.36 18.00 11.97
N LYS A 436 -39.38 16.72 11.59
CA LYS A 436 -40.64 16.01 11.33
C LYS A 436 -41.51 15.88 12.58
N LEU A 437 -40.90 15.58 13.73
CA LEU A 437 -41.63 15.55 15.02
C LEU A 437 -42.23 16.88 15.37
N GLU A 438 -41.51 17.99 15.14
CA GLU A 438 -42.00 19.34 15.41
C GLU A 438 -43.16 19.72 14.49
N ILE A 439 -43.07 19.37 13.17
CA ILE A 439 -44.15 19.59 12.22
C ILE A 439 -45.39 18.79 12.62
N ASN A 440 -45.23 17.52 13.02
CA ASN A 440 -46.34 16.69 13.45
C ASN A 440 -46.99 17.23 14.76
N LYS A 441 -46.21 17.71 15.72
CA LYS A 441 -46.72 18.35 16.92
C LYS A 441 -47.55 19.60 16.58
N ARG A 442 -47.16 20.38 15.58
CA ARG A 442 -47.92 21.55 15.12
C ARG A 442 -49.17 21.18 14.32
N ARG A 443 -49.25 19.97 13.73
CA ARG A 443 -50.38 19.50 12.95
C ARG A 443 -51.47 18.78 13.77
N VAL A 444 -51.17 18.36 15.01
CA VAL A 444 -52.19 17.83 15.93
C VAL A 444 -52.89 19.00 16.59
N PRO A 445 -54.16 19.33 16.26
CA PRO A 445 -54.89 20.36 16.95
C PRO A 445 -55.00 19.94 18.41
N SER A 446 -54.82 20.89 19.33
CA SER A 446 -55.12 20.73 20.76
C SER A 446 -56.64 20.55 20.94
N THR A 447 -57.12 19.35 20.72
CA THR A 447 -58.45 18.92 21.15
C THR A 447 -58.33 18.53 22.63
N SER A 448 -58.11 19.53 23.48
CA SER A 448 -58.28 19.42 24.92
C SER A 448 -58.75 20.75 25.45
N ASN A 449 -59.98 21.10 25.07
CA ASN A 449 -60.75 22.05 25.89
C ASN A 449 -62.17 21.51 25.96
N GLU A 450 -62.61 21.48 27.22
CA GLU A 450 -63.99 21.34 27.65
C GLU A 450 -64.66 19.94 27.66
N ALA A 451 -64.39 19.20 28.73
CA ALA A 451 -65.41 18.46 29.43
C ALA A 451 -65.45 18.97 30.87
N GLN A 452 -66.26 19.97 31.09
CA GLN A 452 -66.73 20.35 32.46
C GLN A 452 -67.35 19.10 33.12
N PRO A 453 -67.09 18.89 34.41
CA PRO A 453 -67.84 17.85 35.15
C PRO A 453 -69.23 18.35 35.50
N ALA A 454 -70.26 17.81 34.93
CA ALA A 454 -71.64 17.93 35.42
C ALA A 454 -71.76 17.12 36.72
N ALA A 455 -72.15 17.83 37.77
CA ALA A 455 -72.40 17.30 39.06
C ALA A 455 -73.70 16.53 39.19
N SER A 456 -73.69 15.61 40.18
CA SER A 456 -74.78 15.07 41.01
C SER A 456 -75.89 14.24 40.37
N VAL A 457 -76.15 13.08 40.93
CA VAL A 457 -77.22 12.83 41.91
C VAL A 457 -77.13 11.35 42.36
N ALA A 458 -77.17 11.20 43.65
CA ALA A 458 -77.47 10.11 44.53
C ALA A 458 -78.26 8.90 44.07
N GLY A 459 -77.96 7.78 44.65
CA GLY A 459 -78.89 6.63 44.77
C GLY A 459 -78.25 5.31 45.13
N GLN A 460 -78.05 5.07 46.40
CA GLN A 460 -78.31 3.83 47.16
C GLN A 460 -78.46 2.48 46.34
N ALA A 461 -77.74 1.51 46.70
CA ALA A 461 -78.12 0.47 47.67
C ALA A 461 -77.42 -0.91 47.23
N THR A 462 -76.85 -1.44 48.30
CA THR A 462 -76.85 -2.90 48.66
C THR A 462 -76.54 -3.96 47.64
N GLY A 463 -75.52 -4.72 47.92
CA GLY A 463 -75.64 -5.96 48.52
C GLY A 463 -74.73 -7.05 48.01
N MET A 464 -74.05 -7.69 48.89
CA MET A 464 -73.69 -9.12 48.95
C MET A 464 -72.95 -9.77 47.74
N ALA A 465 -71.86 -10.23 47.96
CA ALA A 465 -71.36 -11.46 48.63
C ALA A 465 -70.71 -12.43 47.68
N LYS A 466 -69.51 -12.81 48.06
CA LYS A 466 -68.91 -14.14 48.06
C LYS A 466 -68.62 -14.92 46.75
N ARG A 467 -67.37 -15.34 46.79
CA ARG A 467 -66.82 -16.64 46.40
C ARG A 467 -66.41 -16.86 44.94
N GLY A 468 -65.17 -17.24 44.88
CA GLY A 468 -64.53 -18.07 43.86
C GLY A 468 -63.08 -17.79 43.83
#